data_e976cc1b5fa0e44d7fd3931921c4c32c
#
_entry.id   e976cc1b5fa0e44d7fd3931921c4c32c
#
_cell.length_a   1.000
_cell.length_b   1.000
_cell.length_c   1.000
_cell.angle_alpha   90.00
_cell.angle_beta   90.00
_cell.angle_gamma   90.00
#
_symmetry.space_group_name_H-M   'P 1'
#
loop_
_entity.id
_entity.type
_entity.pdbx_description
1 polymer ?
#
loop_
_entity_poly.entity_id
_entity_poly.type
_entity_poly.pdbx_seq_one_letter_code
_entity_poly.pdbx_strand_id
1 'polypeptide(L)'
;MEALAAEVGRVFGCAIETGTVIEDLSFALDQNRQQYHSTLILDQLAANTPQHFLKTLAIAQVDLFIPILTHVYGEAQLGGTACVVSTFRLNESRSGLNIAPRYIERIVKEAIHELGHTFNLRHCPDHTCIMHYCRNEEDVDRKSDELCRYCKIMLEDEIKRLKT
;
A
#
# COMPACT_ATOMS: atom_id res chain seq x y z
N MET A 1 2.57 -13.67 -3.63
CA MET A 1 1.26 -13.05 -4.00
C MET A 1 0.10 -13.68 -3.21
N GLU A 2 0.01 -15.00 -3.10
CA GLU A 2 -1.08 -15.67 -2.36
C GLU A 2 -1.19 -15.23 -0.89
N ALA A 3 -0.07 -15.16 -0.16
CA ALA A 3 -0.07 -14.71 1.23
C ALA A 3 -0.56 -13.26 1.38
N LEU A 4 -0.17 -12.35 0.47
CA LEU A 4 -0.65 -10.98 0.44
C LEU A 4 -2.17 -10.92 0.19
N ALA A 5 -2.65 -11.64 -0.81
CA ALA A 5 -4.09 -11.70 -1.12
C ALA A 5 -4.90 -12.25 0.06
N ALA A 6 -4.41 -13.29 0.72
CA ALA A 6 -5.06 -13.87 1.90
C ALA A 6 -5.18 -12.86 3.05
N GLU A 7 -4.10 -12.12 3.37
CA GLU A 7 -4.10 -11.14 4.46
C GLU A 7 -4.96 -9.90 4.12
N VAL A 8 -4.90 -9.40 2.89
CA VAL A 8 -5.78 -8.33 2.43
C VAL A 8 -7.25 -8.77 2.51
N GLY A 9 -7.59 -9.97 2.02
CA GLY A 9 -8.93 -10.51 2.12
C GLY A 9 -9.41 -10.66 3.57
N ARG A 10 -8.53 -11.07 4.49
CA ARG A 10 -8.82 -11.19 5.92
C ARG A 10 -9.13 -9.84 6.56
N VAL A 11 -8.32 -8.82 6.29
CA VAL A 11 -8.45 -7.50 6.93
C VAL A 11 -9.67 -6.73 6.41
N PHE A 12 -9.89 -6.74 5.09
CA PHE A 12 -10.95 -5.93 4.46
C PHE A 12 -12.26 -6.70 4.21
N GLY A 13 -12.28 -8.01 4.46
CA GLY A 13 -13.48 -8.83 4.32
C GLY A 13 -14.04 -8.88 2.89
N CYS A 14 -13.15 -8.92 1.88
CA CYS A 14 -13.52 -8.96 0.47
C CYS A 14 -12.77 -10.05 -0.30
N ALA A 15 -13.35 -10.48 -1.42
CA ALA A 15 -12.68 -11.36 -2.36
C ALA A 15 -11.57 -10.59 -3.10
N ILE A 16 -10.45 -11.26 -3.35
CA ILE A 16 -9.30 -10.69 -4.04
C ILE A 16 -9.19 -11.35 -5.42
N GLU A 17 -9.08 -10.51 -6.43
CA GLU A 17 -8.73 -10.90 -7.79
C GLU A 17 -7.35 -10.35 -8.13
N THR A 18 -6.51 -11.13 -8.80
CA THR A 18 -5.15 -10.72 -9.17
C THR A 18 -5.01 -10.66 -10.69
N GLY A 19 -4.31 -9.64 -11.17
CA GLY A 19 -4.08 -9.44 -12.60
C GLY A 19 -3.10 -8.31 -12.86
N THR A 20 -2.86 -8.00 -14.13
CA THR A 20 -2.03 -6.86 -14.55
C THR A 20 -2.95 -5.74 -15.04
N VAL A 21 -2.80 -4.55 -14.46
CA VAL A 21 -3.57 -3.36 -14.85
C VAL A 21 -2.73 -2.40 -15.69
N ILE A 22 -1.45 -2.27 -15.37
CA ILE A 22 -0.49 -1.41 -16.09
C ILE A 22 0.72 -2.26 -16.45
N GLU A 23 1.06 -2.34 -17.74
CA GLU A 23 2.19 -3.16 -18.23
C GLU A 23 3.49 -2.36 -18.28
N ASP A 24 3.43 -1.06 -18.58
CA ASP A 24 4.59 -0.18 -18.71
C ASP A 24 4.45 1.06 -17.82
N LEU A 25 5.47 1.31 -17.01
CA LEU A 25 5.56 2.47 -16.10
C LEU A 25 6.45 3.60 -16.65
N SER A 26 6.95 3.52 -17.88
CA SER A 26 7.88 4.49 -18.45
C SER A 26 7.36 5.93 -18.43
N PHE A 27 6.04 6.12 -18.50
CA PHE A 27 5.39 7.44 -18.41
C PHE A 27 5.60 8.14 -17.06
N ALA A 28 5.91 7.39 -16.01
CA ALA A 28 6.12 7.90 -14.65
C ALA A 28 7.61 8.04 -14.29
N LEU A 29 8.53 7.65 -15.16
CA LEU A 29 9.97 7.67 -14.88
C LEU A 29 10.54 9.08 -14.93
N ASP A 30 11.10 9.54 -13.82
CA ASP A 30 11.98 10.72 -13.77
C ASP A 30 13.41 10.29 -14.09
N GLN A 31 13.91 10.69 -15.24
CA GLN A 31 15.26 10.32 -15.72
C GLN A 31 16.38 10.89 -14.84
N ASN A 32 16.18 12.04 -14.20
CA ASN A 32 17.20 12.67 -13.37
C ASN A 32 17.30 11.96 -12.00
N ARG A 33 16.16 11.55 -11.45
CA ARG A 33 16.09 10.86 -10.18
C ARG A 33 16.31 9.35 -10.31
N GLN A 34 16.10 8.79 -11.49
CA GLN A 34 16.02 7.34 -11.72
C GLN A 34 14.97 6.68 -10.82
N GLN A 35 13.88 7.39 -10.58
CA GLN A 35 12.75 6.99 -9.75
C GLN A 35 11.44 7.21 -10.51
N TYR A 36 10.36 6.59 -10.03
CA TYR A 36 9.04 6.67 -10.65
C TYR A 36 8.10 7.53 -9.81
N HIS A 37 7.44 8.49 -10.45
CA HIS A 37 6.49 9.38 -9.78
C HIS A 37 5.21 8.62 -9.44
N SER A 38 5.01 8.32 -8.15
CA SER A 38 3.91 7.46 -7.70
C SER A 38 2.52 8.04 -7.97
N THR A 39 2.35 9.37 -7.90
CA THR A 39 1.07 10.02 -8.19
C THR A 39 0.64 9.79 -9.65
N LEU A 40 1.56 9.81 -10.62
CA LEU A 40 1.22 9.51 -12.01
C LEU A 40 0.76 8.05 -12.19
N ILE A 41 1.42 7.12 -11.49
CA ILE A 41 1.01 5.70 -11.49
C ILE A 41 -0.37 5.55 -10.85
N LEU A 42 -0.61 6.23 -9.74
CA LEU A 42 -1.87 6.21 -9.01
C LEU A 42 -3.03 6.73 -9.85
N ASP A 43 -2.84 7.85 -10.57
CA ASP A 43 -3.83 8.42 -11.48
C ASP A 43 -4.17 7.46 -12.63
N GLN A 44 -3.14 6.87 -13.23
CA GLN A 44 -3.31 5.89 -14.30
C GLN A 44 -4.00 4.60 -13.80
N LEU A 45 -3.66 4.15 -12.60
CA LEU A 45 -4.29 2.99 -11.97
C LEU A 45 -5.77 3.24 -11.71
N ALA A 46 -6.11 4.41 -11.14
CA ALA A 46 -7.50 4.79 -10.88
C ALA A 46 -8.33 4.89 -12.17
N ALA A 47 -7.74 5.46 -13.24
CA ALA A 47 -8.40 5.59 -14.53
C ALA A 47 -8.67 4.24 -15.23
N ASN A 48 -7.82 3.23 -14.98
CA ASN A 48 -7.93 1.91 -15.60
C ASN A 48 -8.56 0.84 -14.68
N THR A 49 -8.92 1.19 -13.44
CA THR A 49 -9.60 0.27 -12.53
C THR A 49 -11.01 -0.02 -13.04
N PRO A 50 -11.36 -1.30 -13.32
CA PRO A 50 -12.73 -1.65 -13.71
C PRO A 50 -13.74 -1.29 -12.62
N GLN A 51 -14.89 -0.74 -13.00
CA GLN A 51 -15.90 -0.21 -12.07
C GLN A 51 -16.49 -1.23 -11.09
N HIS A 52 -16.37 -2.51 -11.39
CA HIS A 52 -16.85 -3.58 -10.50
C HIS A 52 -15.90 -3.89 -9.33
N PHE A 53 -14.65 -3.39 -9.37
CA PHE A 53 -13.75 -3.49 -8.23
C PHE A 53 -13.97 -2.36 -7.24
N LEU A 54 -14.08 -2.72 -5.97
CA LEU A 54 -14.23 -1.75 -4.89
C LEU A 54 -12.98 -0.90 -4.71
N LYS A 55 -11.81 -1.56 -4.74
CA LYS A 55 -10.49 -0.95 -4.59
C LYS A 55 -9.47 -1.71 -5.46
N THR A 56 -8.42 -1.01 -5.87
CA THR A 56 -7.30 -1.60 -6.61
C THR A 56 -5.99 -1.27 -5.92
N LEU A 57 -5.22 -2.31 -5.62
CA LEU A 57 -3.86 -2.21 -5.10
C LEU A 57 -2.87 -2.66 -6.18
N ALA A 58 -1.95 -1.80 -6.56
CA ALA A 58 -0.79 -2.17 -7.38
C ALA A 58 0.43 -2.48 -6.53
N ILE A 59 1.16 -3.54 -6.88
CA ILE A 59 2.48 -3.87 -6.34
C ILE A 59 3.52 -3.64 -7.42
N ALA A 60 4.45 -2.71 -7.20
CA ALA A 60 5.47 -2.32 -8.16
C ALA A 60 6.89 -2.61 -7.62
N GLN A 61 7.80 -3.08 -8.48
CA GLN A 61 9.20 -3.35 -8.12
C GLN A 61 10.13 -2.19 -8.54
N VAL A 62 9.64 -0.95 -8.41
CA VAL A 62 10.38 0.26 -8.81
C VAL A 62 10.47 1.23 -7.65
N ASP A 63 11.52 2.04 -7.62
CA ASP A 63 11.70 3.07 -6.59
C ASP A 63 10.71 4.22 -6.80
N LEU A 64 9.81 4.43 -5.84
CA LEU A 64 8.75 5.43 -5.91
C LEU A 64 9.14 6.73 -5.20
N PHE A 65 8.69 7.85 -5.76
CA PHE A 65 8.81 9.17 -5.12
C PHE A 65 7.58 10.04 -5.36
N ILE A 66 7.44 11.05 -4.51
CA ILE A 66 6.65 12.26 -4.76
C ILE A 66 7.57 13.48 -4.68
N PRO A 67 7.26 14.62 -5.34
CA PRO A 67 8.20 15.75 -5.45
C PRO A 67 8.74 16.30 -4.13
N ILE A 68 7.96 16.23 -3.05
CA ILE A 68 8.34 16.75 -1.73
C ILE A 68 9.12 15.75 -0.86
N LEU A 69 9.25 14.48 -1.28
CA LEU A 69 9.96 13.43 -0.54
C LEU A 69 11.04 12.79 -1.40
N THR A 70 12.05 12.22 -0.74
CA THR A 70 13.12 11.51 -1.42
C THR A 70 12.65 10.17 -1.99
N HIS A 71 11.74 9.51 -1.30
CA HIS A 71 11.08 8.28 -1.71
C HIS A 71 9.80 8.06 -0.90
N VAL A 72 8.95 7.14 -1.38
CA VAL A 72 7.79 6.63 -0.64
C VAL A 72 7.72 5.11 -0.78
N TYR A 73 7.19 4.43 0.24
CA TYR A 73 6.90 2.99 0.18
C TYR A 73 5.60 2.71 -0.57
N GLY A 74 4.67 3.66 -0.55
CA GLY A 74 3.42 3.61 -1.27
C GLY A 74 2.74 4.96 -1.34
N GLU A 75 1.64 5.01 -2.06
CA GLU A 75 0.75 6.17 -2.17
C GLU A 75 -0.68 5.69 -2.42
N ALA A 76 -1.65 6.35 -1.82
CA ALA A 76 -3.06 6.01 -1.96
C ALA A 76 -3.93 7.24 -2.17
N GLN A 77 -5.02 7.08 -2.90
CA GLN A 77 -6.10 8.06 -2.93
C GLN A 77 -6.91 7.95 -1.63
N LEU A 78 -6.86 8.96 -0.77
CA LEU A 78 -7.63 8.96 0.49
C LEU A 78 -9.13 8.91 0.19
N GLY A 79 -9.79 7.84 0.61
CA GLY A 79 -11.20 7.58 0.29
C GLY A 79 -11.47 7.26 -1.18
N GLY A 80 -10.45 7.13 -2.01
CA GLY A 80 -10.54 6.83 -3.45
C GLY A 80 -10.53 5.33 -3.73
N THR A 81 -10.20 4.97 -4.98
CA THR A 81 -10.29 3.58 -5.47
C THR A 81 -8.95 2.89 -5.63
N ALA A 82 -7.84 3.63 -5.66
CA ALA A 82 -6.54 3.10 -6.04
C ALA A 82 -5.44 3.40 -5.02
N CYS A 83 -4.51 2.47 -4.88
CA CYS A 83 -3.24 2.64 -4.17
C CYS A 83 -2.12 1.83 -4.84
N VAL A 84 -0.89 2.25 -4.60
CA VAL A 84 0.32 1.58 -5.10
C VAL A 84 1.31 1.38 -3.96
N VAL A 85 1.98 0.24 -3.94
CA VAL A 85 3.06 -0.08 -3.00
C VAL A 85 4.31 -0.47 -3.78
N SER A 86 5.45 0.10 -3.38
CA SER A 86 6.76 -0.28 -3.90
C SER A 86 7.39 -1.37 -3.04
N THR A 87 7.87 -2.42 -3.69
CA THR A 87 8.67 -3.43 -3.01
C THR A 87 10.17 -3.12 -3.05
N PHE A 88 10.59 -2.11 -3.82
CA PHE A 88 11.99 -1.81 -4.09
C PHE A 88 12.81 -1.57 -2.82
N ARG A 89 12.38 -0.62 -1.97
CA ARG A 89 13.09 -0.28 -0.73
C ARG A 89 12.75 -1.17 0.45
N LEU A 90 11.67 -1.93 0.41
CA LEU A 90 11.31 -2.87 1.47
C LEU A 90 12.28 -4.06 1.55
N ASN A 91 13.03 -4.32 0.48
CA ASN A 91 14.04 -5.37 0.43
C ASN A 91 15.41 -4.94 1.02
N GLU A 92 15.62 -3.67 1.33
CA GLU A 92 16.87 -3.18 1.88
C GLU A 92 17.06 -3.67 3.33
N SER A 93 17.78 -4.78 3.49
CA SER A 93 18.19 -5.29 4.78
C SER A 93 19.59 -4.77 5.14
N ARG A 94 19.67 -3.80 6.05
CA ARG A 94 20.93 -3.39 6.67
C ARG A 94 21.56 -4.47 7.57
N SER A 95 20.82 -5.51 7.93
CA SER A 95 21.24 -6.49 8.95
C SER A 95 21.71 -7.83 8.41
N GLY A 96 21.71 -8.09 7.11
CA GLY A 96 22.24 -9.33 6.52
C GLY A 96 21.56 -10.64 6.95
N LEU A 97 20.50 -10.60 7.75
CA LEU A 97 19.80 -11.74 8.31
C LEU A 97 18.56 -12.07 7.45
N ASN A 98 18.45 -13.32 7.06
CA ASN A 98 17.35 -14.03 6.38
C ASN A 98 16.15 -13.15 5.92
N ILE A 99 16.26 -12.67 4.72
CA ILE A 99 15.48 -11.54 4.16
C ILE A 99 14.03 -11.93 3.82
N ALA A 100 13.78 -13.17 3.43
CA ALA A 100 12.52 -13.56 2.80
C ALA A 100 11.25 -13.39 3.67
N PRO A 101 11.16 -13.86 4.92
CA PRO A 101 9.94 -13.70 5.72
C PRO A 101 9.64 -12.24 6.04
N ARG A 102 10.62 -11.46 6.49
CA ARG A 102 10.44 -10.03 6.81
C ARG A 102 10.06 -9.19 5.61
N TYR A 103 10.62 -9.50 4.44
CA TYR A 103 10.30 -8.80 3.21
C TYR A 103 8.81 -8.94 2.86
N ILE A 104 8.28 -10.15 2.92
CA ILE A 104 6.86 -10.40 2.69
C ILE A 104 5.99 -9.72 3.73
N GLU A 105 6.36 -9.78 5.02
CA GLU A 105 5.66 -9.08 6.10
C GLU A 105 5.60 -7.56 5.86
N ARG A 106 6.71 -6.93 5.45
CA ARG A 106 6.76 -5.52 5.11
C ARG A 106 5.81 -5.16 3.96
N ILE A 107 5.81 -5.96 2.89
CA ILE A 107 4.91 -5.77 1.76
C ILE A 107 3.45 -5.86 2.20
N VAL A 108 3.12 -6.85 3.02
CA VAL A 108 1.76 -7.02 3.56
C VAL A 108 1.35 -5.82 4.41
N LYS A 109 2.22 -5.37 5.30
CA LYS A 109 1.96 -4.20 6.17
C LYS A 109 1.73 -2.92 5.37
N GLU A 110 2.59 -2.64 4.39
CA GLU A 110 2.43 -1.45 3.54
C GLU A 110 1.21 -1.57 2.62
N ALA A 111 0.91 -2.75 2.09
CA ALA A 111 -0.30 -2.99 1.30
C ALA A 111 -1.59 -2.72 2.09
N ILE A 112 -1.67 -3.21 3.34
CA ILE A 112 -2.83 -2.94 4.21
C ILE A 112 -2.88 -1.46 4.60
N HIS A 113 -1.73 -0.81 4.85
CA HIS A 113 -1.63 0.60 5.14
C HIS A 113 -2.19 1.45 3.99
N GLU A 114 -1.71 1.26 2.78
CA GLU A 114 -2.16 2.02 1.61
C GLU A 114 -3.63 1.72 1.24
N LEU A 115 -4.05 0.47 1.32
CA LEU A 115 -5.47 0.14 1.17
C LEU A 115 -6.33 0.79 2.26
N GLY A 116 -5.86 0.85 3.50
CA GLY A 116 -6.54 1.57 4.58
C GLY A 116 -6.84 3.03 4.23
N HIS A 117 -5.91 3.72 3.56
CA HIS A 117 -6.14 5.07 3.07
C HIS A 117 -7.26 5.13 2.02
N THR A 118 -7.39 4.13 1.15
CA THR A 118 -8.50 4.09 0.19
C THR A 118 -9.87 3.93 0.88
N PHE A 119 -9.91 3.36 2.07
CA PHE A 119 -11.07 3.31 2.96
C PHE A 119 -11.14 4.50 3.93
N ASN A 120 -10.53 5.62 3.56
CA ASN A 120 -10.55 6.88 4.30
C ASN A 120 -9.89 6.85 5.70
N LEU A 121 -9.13 5.80 6.02
CA LEU A 121 -8.32 5.78 7.23
C LEU A 121 -7.13 6.75 7.06
N ARG A 122 -6.88 7.56 8.09
CA ARG A 122 -5.72 8.46 8.15
C ARG A 122 -4.61 7.82 8.98
N HIS A 123 -3.42 8.42 8.97
CA HIS A 123 -2.33 7.98 9.84
C HIS A 123 -2.79 7.95 11.31
N CYS A 124 -2.49 6.85 11.98
CA CYS A 124 -2.85 6.62 13.37
C CYS A 124 -1.71 7.07 14.31
N PRO A 125 -2.00 7.77 15.42
CA PRO A 125 -0.97 8.11 16.40
C PRO A 125 -0.48 6.90 17.22
N ASP A 126 -1.22 5.79 17.25
CA ASP A 126 -0.82 4.55 17.90
C ASP A 126 0.34 3.89 17.12
N HIS A 127 1.50 3.79 17.75
CA HIS A 127 2.73 3.24 17.16
C HIS A 127 2.63 1.75 16.80
N THR A 128 1.70 1.03 17.41
CA THR A 128 1.47 -0.38 17.13
C THR A 128 0.48 -0.61 16.00
N CYS A 129 -0.31 0.38 15.65
CA CYS A 129 -1.31 0.27 14.59
C CYS A 129 -0.65 0.21 13.21
N ILE A 130 -1.16 -0.65 12.33
CA ILE A 130 -0.69 -0.74 10.94
C ILE A 130 -0.82 0.60 10.18
N MET A 131 -1.79 1.45 10.55
CA MET A 131 -1.97 2.80 9.99
C MET A 131 -0.99 3.84 10.55
N HIS A 132 -0.02 3.44 11.40
CA HIS A 132 1.01 4.37 11.85
C HIS A 132 1.96 4.75 10.73
N TYR A 133 2.35 6.04 10.66
CA TYR A 133 3.28 6.55 9.66
C TYR A 133 4.70 6.00 9.87
N CYS A 134 5.31 5.50 8.80
CA CYS A 134 6.66 4.97 8.80
C CYS A 134 7.60 5.88 7.99
N ARG A 135 8.80 6.13 8.51
CA ARG A 135 9.86 6.92 7.86
C ARG A 135 10.92 6.04 7.21
N ASN A 136 11.06 4.83 7.72
CA ASN A 136 12.07 3.86 7.29
C ASN A 136 11.55 2.43 7.50
N GLU A 137 12.29 1.45 7.03
CA GLU A 137 11.94 0.03 7.13
C GLU A 137 11.90 -0.49 8.58
N GLU A 138 12.66 0.13 9.50
CA GLU A 138 12.62 -0.25 10.93
C GLU A 138 11.27 0.13 11.56
N ASP A 139 10.68 1.25 11.14
CA ASP A 139 9.35 1.64 11.58
C ASP A 139 8.29 0.66 11.06
N VAL A 140 8.45 0.17 9.81
CA VAL A 140 7.57 -0.88 9.24
C VAL A 140 7.71 -2.18 10.04
N ASP A 141 8.92 -2.54 10.44
CA ASP A 141 9.16 -3.76 11.24
C ASP A 141 8.53 -3.67 12.65
N ARG A 142 8.50 -2.47 13.25
CA ARG A 142 8.00 -2.25 14.61
C ARG A 142 6.48 -2.22 14.72
N LYS A 143 5.78 -1.68 13.71
CA LYS A 143 4.30 -1.66 13.74
C LYS A 143 3.74 -3.08 13.61
N SER A 144 2.57 -3.32 14.18
CA SER A 144 1.90 -4.61 14.02
C SER A 144 1.32 -4.76 12.59
N ASP A 145 0.85 -5.95 12.28
CA ASP A 145 0.08 -6.27 11.07
C ASP A 145 -1.44 -6.04 11.26
N GLU A 146 -1.82 -5.47 12.42
CA GLU A 146 -3.21 -5.27 12.79
C GLU A 146 -3.59 -3.79 12.90
N LEU A 147 -4.83 -3.49 12.58
CA LEU A 147 -5.46 -2.21 12.92
C LEU A 147 -5.73 -2.13 14.43
N CYS A 148 -5.49 -0.98 15.04
CA CYS A 148 -5.95 -0.74 16.40
C CYS A 148 -7.50 -0.70 16.45
N ARG A 149 -8.06 -0.75 17.67
CA ARG A 149 -9.52 -0.78 17.87
C ARG A 149 -10.24 0.36 17.13
N TYR A 150 -9.70 1.58 17.17
CA TYR A 150 -10.32 2.74 16.53
C TYR A 150 -10.31 2.62 15.00
N CYS A 151 -9.16 2.23 14.42
CA CYS A 151 -9.05 2.05 12.97
C CYS A 151 -9.94 0.90 12.49
N LYS A 152 -10.11 -0.19 13.26
CA LYS A 152 -11.06 -1.27 12.94
C LYS A 152 -12.49 -0.75 12.85
N ILE A 153 -12.94 0.01 13.84
CA ILE A 153 -14.30 0.59 13.84
C ILE A 153 -14.49 1.52 12.64
N MET A 154 -13.53 2.40 12.37
CA MET A 154 -13.60 3.32 11.22
C MET A 154 -13.64 2.56 9.89
N LEU A 155 -12.84 1.49 9.74
CA LEU A 155 -12.87 0.64 8.55
C LEU A 155 -14.22 -0.04 8.37
N GLU A 156 -14.77 -0.63 9.42
CA GLU A 156 -16.08 -1.29 9.39
C GLU A 156 -17.20 -0.33 8.98
N ASP A 157 -17.20 0.90 9.50
CA ASP A 157 -18.18 1.91 9.16
C ASP A 157 -18.05 2.37 7.71
N GLU A 158 -16.82 2.53 7.21
CA GLU A 158 -16.57 2.89 5.81
C GLU A 158 -16.98 1.76 4.86
N ILE A 159 -16.69 0.51 5.19
CA ILE A 159 -17.14 -0.65 4.40
C ILE A 159 -18.67 -0.74 4.35
N LYS A 160 -19.37 -0.49 5.47
CA LYS A 160 -20.83 -0.46 5.49
C LYS A 160 -21.37 0.64 4.58
N ARG A 161 -20.78 1.84 4.64
CA ARG A 161 -21.16 2.99 3.80
C ARG A 161 -21.01 2.70 2.30
N LEU A 162 -19.96 1.99 1.91
CA LEU A 162 -19.70 1.65 0.50
C LEU A 162 -20.60 0.53 -0.05
N LYS A 163 -21.24 -0.24 0.83
CA LYS A 163 -22.18 -1.32 0.45
C LYS A 163 -23.64 -0.86 0.36
N THR A 164 -23.91 0.40 0.76
CA THR A 164 -25.26 1.01 0.73
C THR A 164 -25.46 1.79 -0.54
#